data_aed9f4e080c17fcc17b842a69171f1e5
#
_entry.id   aed9f4e080c17fcc17b842a69171f1e5
#
_cell.length_a   1.000
_cell.length_b   1.000
_cell.length_c   1.000
_cell.angle_alpha   90.00
_cell.angle_beta   90.00
_cell.angle_gamma   90.00
#
_symmetry.space_group_name_H-M   'P 1'
#
loop_
_entity.id
_entity.type
_entity.pdbx_description
1 polymer ?
#
loop_
_entity_poly.entity_id
_entity_poly.type
_entity_poly.pdbx_seq_one_letter_code
_entity_poly.pdbx_strand_id
1 'polypeptide(L)'
;MLIDNKKNNKLGEVLKENIDNNCKLSIISGYFTLYGFSHLKTELEKVESVRLLLTSTNFKNDLNLLTSSKEELKLKNKLQQEKIAKECYEWLNKKAQIKEVKNNNAFPFNLYHLKNNENRDFVIQGSSNLSSDGLGVTHSNTFAMNTGISDFDTTKDF
;
A
#
# COMPACT_ATOMS: atom_id res chain seq x y z
N MET A 1 -13.13 -1.96 12.50
CA MET A 1 -11.88 -1.64 13.23
C MET A 1 -11.36 -0.29 12.74
N LEU A 2 -11.04 0.62 13.64
CA LEU A 2 -10.41 1.91 13.29
C LEU A 2 -8.89 1.79 13.33
N ILE A 3 -8.21 2.32 12.31
CA ILE A 3 -6.74 2.32 12.18
C ILE A 3 -6.29 3.77 12.00
N ASP A 4 -5.58 4.32 12.97
CA ASP A 4 -5.21 5.74 13.03
C ASP A 4 -3.70 6.01 12.96
N ASN A 5 -2.91 4.98 12.72
CA ASN A 5 -1.44 5.00 12.69
C ASN A 5 -0.77 5.44 14.01
N LYS A 6 -1.50 5.35 15.14
CA LYS A 6 -0.96 5.67 16.47
C LYS A 6 -0.67 4.40 17.25
N LYS A 7 0.42 4.42 18.03
CA LYS A 7 0.83 3.31 18.92
C LYS A 7 0.82 1.96 18.18
N ASN A 8 -0.02 1.04 18.59
CA ASN A 8 -0.13 -0.32 18.06
C ASN A 8 -1.18 -0.44 16.93
N ASN A 9 -1.76 0.67 16.50
CA ASN A 9 -2.86 0.69 15.53
C ASN A 9 -2.40 1.23 14.17
N LYS A 10 -1.31 0.67 13.65
CA LYS A 10 -0.68 1.09 12.40
C LYS A 10 -1.17 0.26 11.22
N LEU A 11 -1.44 0.93 10.11
CA LEU A 11 -1.89 0.25 8.88
C LEU A 11 -0.89 -0.81 8.42
N GLY A 12 0.42 -0.52 8.48
CA GLY A 12 1.46 -1.48 8.11
C GLY A 12 1.40 -2.77 8.92
N GLU A 13 1.19 -2.69 10.23
CA GLU A 13 1.09 -3.87 11.09
C GLU A 13 -0.21 -4.65 10.82
N VAL A 14 -1.33 -3.95 10.64
CA VAL A 14 -2.60 -4.59 10.29
C VAL A 14 -2.50 -5.34 8.95
N LEU A 15 -1.84 -4.76 7.95
CA LEU A 15 -1.59 -5.44 6.68
C LEU A 15 -0.70 -6.69 6.84
N LYS A 16 0.37 -6.59 7.63
CA LYS A 16 1.25 -7.73 7.93
C LYS A 16 0.51 -8.90 8.58
N GLU A 17 -0.38 -8.60 9.51
CA GLU A 17 -1.17 -9.61 10.22
C GLU A 17 -2.21 -10.30 9.33
N ASN A 18 -2.71 -9.62 8.27
CA ASN A 18 -3.79 -10.11 7.43
C ASN A 18 -3.36 -10.60 6.05
N ILE A 19 -2.12 -10.35 5.63
CA ILE A 19 -1.58 -10.89 4.37
C ILE A 19 -1.11 -12.32 4.58
N ASP A 20 -1.91 -13.26 4.10
CA ASP A 20 -1.61 -14.68 4.14
C ASP A 20 -0.92 -15.17 2.86
N ASN A 21 -0.37 -16.39 2.91
CA ASN A 21 0.19 -17.07 1.74
C ASN A 21 -0.86 -17.23 0.65
N ASN A 22 -0.50 -16.86 -0.58
CA ASN A 22 -1.34 -16.99 -1.78
C ASN A 22 -2.63 -16.14 -1.74
N CYS A 23 -2.73 -15.14 -0.87
CA CYS A 23 -3.84 -14.20 -0.96
C CYS A 23 -3.74 -13.34 -2.22
N LYS A 24 -4.87 -12.83 -2.70
CA LYS A 24 -4.94 -11.84 -3.78
C LYS A 24 -5.14 -10.46 -3.17
N LEU A 25 -4.28 -9.53 -3.56
CA LEU A 25 -4.27 -8.18 -3.01
C LEU A 25 -4.68 -7.16 -4.08
N SER A 26 -5.68 -6.35 -3.79
CA SER A 26 -6.07 -5.22 -4.64
C SER A 26 -5.90 -3.92 -3.86
N ILE A 27 -5.20 -2.97 -4.45
CA ILE A 27 -4.86 -1.71 -3.81
C ILE A 27 -5.32 -0.55 -4.69
N ILE A 28 -6.03 0.40 -4.12
CA ILE A 28 -6.23 1.74 -4.66
C ILE A 28 -5.42 2.68 -3.78
N SER A 29 -4.46 3.40 -4.35
CA SER A 29 -3.62 4.34 -3.62
C SER A 29 -3.33 5.58 -4.44
N GLY A 30 -3.28 6.73 -3.80
CA GLY A 30 -2.90 7.97 -4.46
C GLY A 30 -1.50 7.89 -5.03
N TYR A 31 -0.59 7.32 -4.28
CA TYR A 31 0.78 7.04 -4.71
C TYR A 31 1.35 5.82 -3.99
N PHE A 32 2.48 5.35 -4.50
CA PHE A 32 3.21 4.18 -4.03
C PHE A 32 4.67 4.56 -3.86
N THR A 33 5.29 4.22 -2.75
CA THR A 33 6.71 4.50 -2.52
C THR A 33 7.54 3.24 -2.36
N LEU A 34 8.83 3.33 -2.69
CA LEU A 34 9.77 2.24 -2.52
C LEU A 34 9.88 1.77 -1.06
N TYR A 35 9.79 2.70 -0.11
CA TYR A 35 9.86 2.36 1.31
C TYR A 35 8.56 1.77 1.84
N GLY A 36 7.42 2.16 1.28
CA GLY A 36 6.15 1.47 1.51
C GLY A 36 6.24 0.00 1.09
N PHE A 37 6.76 -0.26 -0.11
CA PHE A 37 7.07 -1.62 -0.57
C PHE A 37 8.05 -2.34 0.37
N SER A 38 9.18 -1.71 0.67
CA SER A 38 10.23 -2.30 1.51
C SER A 38 9.73 -2.72 2.88
N HIS A 39 8.83 -1.94 3.48
CA HIS A 39 8.25 -2.24 4.78
C HIS A 39 7.35 -3.50 4.77
N LEU A 40 6.66 -3.75 3.66
CA LEU A 40 5.77 -4.89 3.46
C LEU A 40 6.37 -5.99 2.58
N LYS A 41 7.63 -5.89 2.20
CA LYS A 41 8.25 -6.78 1.21
C LYS A 41 8.04 -8.26 1.52
N THR A 42 8.30 -8.68 2.75
CA THR A 42 8.18 -10.08 3.17
C THR A 42 6.75 -10.60 3.00
N GLU A 43 5.77 -9.80 3.32
CA GLU A 43 4.36 -10.14 3.16
C GLU A 43 3.93 -10.09 1.69
N LEU A 44 4.37 -9.07 0.96
CA LEU A 44 4.06 -8.92 -0.47
C LEU A 44 4.65 -10.05 -1.33
N GLU A 45 5.73 -10.67 -0.92
CA GLU A 45 6.28 -11.86 -1.58
C GLU A 45 5.38 -13.10 -1.43
N LYS A 46 4.55 -13.17 -0.40
CA LYS A 46 3.61 -14.28 -0.13
C LYS A 46 2.35 -14.22 -0.99
N VAL A 47 1.95 -13.05 -1.47
CA VAL A 47 0.71 -12.89 -2.24
C VAL A 47 0.80 -13.62 -3.59
N GLU A 48 -0.32 -14.16 -4.06
CA GLU A 48 -0.42 -14.77 -5.38
C GLU A 48 -0.33 -13.72 -6.49
N SER A 49 -1.08 -12.64 -6.33
CA SER A 49 -1.15 -11.55 -7.31
C SER A 49 -1.55 -10.23 -6.67
N VAL A 50 -1.14 -9.13 -7.31
CA VAL A 50 -1.49 -7.78 -6.89
C VAL A 50 -2.12 -7.02 -8.04
N ARG A 51 -3.21 -6.32 -7.75
CA ARG A 51 -3.79 -5.29 -8.63
C ARG A 51 -3.59 -3.94 -7.96
N LEU A 52 -2.90 -3.03 -8.63
CA LEU A 52 -2.60 -1.70 -8.11
C LEU A 52 -3.21 -0.63 -9.02
N LEU A 53 -4.14 0.14 -8.50
CA LEU A 53 -4.69 1.33 -9.15
C LEU A 53 -4.10 2.57 -8.50
N LEU A 54 -3.32 3.32 -9.27
CA LEU A 54 -2.75 4.59 -8.83
C LEU A 54 -3.65 5.74 -9.26
N THR A 55 -4.03 6.56 -8.31
CA THR A 55 -5.03 7.64 -8.52
C THR A 55 -4.40 9.02 -8.67
N SER A 56 -3.10 9.17 -8.39
CA SER A 56 -2.38 10.42 -8.64
C SER A 56 -2.00 10.56 -10.11
N THR A 57 -2.43 11.64 -10.73
CA THR A 57 -2.10 11.95 -12.14
C THR A 57 -0.66 12.45 -12.31
N ASN A 58 0.01 12.81 -11.24
CA ASN A 58 1.39 13.34 -11.26
C ASN A 58 2.46 12.25 -11.21
N PHE A 59 2.06 11.00 -11.16
CA PHE A 59 2.94 9.84 -11.02
C PHE A 59 4.02 9.76 -12.12
N LYS A 60 3.69 10.12 -13.36
CA LYS A 60 4.63 10.08 -14.50
C LYS A 60 5.67 11.21 -14.48
N ASN A 61 5.33 12.32 -13.84
CA ASN A 61 6.15 13.55 -13.88
C ASN A 61 7.02 13.70 -12.64
N ASP A 62 6.79 12.92 -11.60
CA ASP A 62 7.50 13.03 -10.35
C ASP A 62 8.03 11.66 -9.89
N LEU A 63 9.23 11.31 -10.39
CA LEU A 63 9.97 10.14 -9.93
C LEU A 63 10.19 10.14 -8.42
N ASN A 64 10.11 11.31 -7.77
CA ASN A 64 10.22 11.42 -6.32
C ASN A 64 9.00 10.86 -5.60
N LEU A 65 7.82 10.85 -6.22
CA LEU A 65 6.63 10.18 -5.67
C LEU A 65 6.75 8.66 -5.67
N LEU A 66 7.49 8.11 -6.62
CA LEU A 66 7.83 6.68 -6.67
C LEU A 66 8.93 6.33 -5.69
N THR A 67 9.87 7.24 -5.47
CA THR A 67 11.10 6.92 -4.78
C THR A 67 11.02 7.22 -3.29
N SER A 68 10.40 8.32 -2.88
CA SER A 68 10.29 8.63 -1.44
C SER A 68 9.64 9.97 -1.14
N SER A 69 9.01 10.11 0.01
CA SER A 69 8.79 11.39 0.67
C SER A 69 10.15 11.98 1.11
N LYS A 70 10.19 13.29 1.38
CA LYS A 70 11.43 13.95 1.87
C LYS A 70 11.97 13.29 3.15
N GLU A 71 11.08 12.79 3.98
CA GLU A 71 11.41 12.09 5.22
C GLU A 71 12.04 10.73 4.94
N GLU A 72 11.54 9.99 3.97
CA GLU A 72 12.07 8.68 3.56
C GLU A 72 13.48 8.81 2.97
N LEU A 73 13.76 9.87 2.19
CA LEU A 73 15.09 10.13 1.64
C LEU A 73 16.19 10.30 2.69
N LYS A 74 15.82 10.71 3.89
CA LYS A 74 16.76 10.86 5.02
C LYS A 74 17.07 9.54 5.71
N LEU A 75 16.29 8.49 5.50
CA LEU A 75 16.38 7.25 6.26
C LEU A 75 17.41 6.28 5.70
N LYS A 76 17.78 6.37 4.41
CA LYS A 76 18.65 5.38 3.76
C LYS A 76 19.61 6.03 2.75
N ASN A 77 20.78 5.42 2.60
CA ASN A 77 21.76 5.84 1.61
C ASN A 77 21.36 5.39 0.18
N LYS A 78 22.04 5.94 -0.83
CA LYS A 78 21.77 5.69 -2.25
C LYS A 78 21.85 4.21 -2.65
N LEU A 79 22.83 3.46 -2.12
CA LEU A 79 22.99 2.04 -2.42
C LEU A 79 21.82 1.20 -1.92
N GLN A 80 21.29 1.52 -0.73
CA GLN A 80 20.11 0.84 -0.20
C GLN A 80 18.86 1.19 -1.02
N GLN A 81 18.73 2.43 -1.48
CA GLN A 81 17.64 2.86 -2.37
C GLN A 81 17.68 2.10 -3.70
N GLU A 82 18.85 1.96 -4.32
CA GLU A 82 19.01 1.20 -5.57
C GLU A 82 18.65 -0.28 -5.41
N LYS A 83 19.05 -0.90 -4.30
CA LYS A 83 18.71 -2.28 -3.97
C LYS A 83 17.19 -2.45 -3.83
N ILE A 84 16.53 -1.59 -3.05
CA ILE A 84 15.08 -1.62 -2.86
C ILE A 84 14.35 -1.38 -4.19
N ALA A 85 14.83 -0.44 -5.00
CA ALA A 85 14.24 -0.15 -6.30
C ALA A 85 14.28 -1.37 -7.23
N LYS A 86 15.41 -2.09 -7.27
CA LYS A 86 15.55 -3.32 -8.05
C LYS A 86 14.60 -4.41 -7.57
N GLU A 87 14.56 -4.66 -6.27
CA GLU A 87 13.68 -5.66 -5.67
C GLU A 87 12.20 -5.33 -5.92
N CYS A 88 11.81 -4.07 -5.80
CA CYS A 88 10.47 -3.60 -6.10
C CYS A 88 10.10 -3.81 -7.56
N TYR A 89 10.99 -3.45 -8.48
CA TYR A 89 10.78 -3.63 -9.91
C TYR A 89 10.59 -5.10 -10.29
N GLU A 90 11.43 -5.99 -9.77
CA GLU A 90 11.32 -7.43 -9.99
C GLU A 90 9.98 -7.99 -9.47
N TRP A 91 9.57 -7.55 -8.28
CA TRP A 91 8.30 -7.94 -7.69
C TRP A 91 7.09 -7.45 -8.49
N LEU A 92 7.11 -6.17 -8.92
CA LEU A 92 6.05 -5.59 -9.76
C LEU A 92 5.89 -6.37 -11.06
N ASN A 93 6.99 -6.67 -11.75
CA ASN A 93 6.95 -7.43 -13.00
C ASN A 93 6.42 -8.86 -12.82
N LYS A 94 6.73 -9.48 -11.70
CA LYS A 94 6.34 -10.86 -11.43
C LYS A 94 4.88 -11.01 -10.99
N LYS A 95 4.38 -10.07 -10.18
CA LYS A 95 3.12 -10.24 -9.45
C LYS A 95 2.07 -9.16 -9.68
N ALA A 96 2.45 -7.98 -10.14
CA ALA A 96 1.57 -6.84 -10.14
C ALA A 96 0.97 -6.52 -11.51
N GLN A 97 -0.33 -6.23 -11.52
CA GLN A 97 -1.01 -5.54 -12.61
C GLN A 97 -1.26 -4.10 -12.16
N ILE A 98 -0.65 -3.14 -12.87
CA ILE A 98 -0.72 -1.72 -12.52
C ILE A 98 -1.60 -0.99 -13.51
N LYS A 99 -2.50 -0.16 -13.01
CA LYS A 99 -3.32 0.78 -13.77
C LYS A 99 -3.25 2.17 -13.17
N GLU A 100 -3.46 3.16 -14.00
CA GLU A 100 -3.50 4.58 -13.63
C GLU A 100 -4.85 5.17 -14.01
N VAL A 101 -5.37 6.07 -13.17
CA VAL A 101 -6.56 6.85 -13.49
C VAL A 101 -6.20 7.95 -14.49
N LYS A 102 -6.92 8.03 -15.62
CA LYS A 102 -6.62 8.98 -16.69
C LYS A 102 -7.12 10.42 -16.44
N ASN A 103 -8.10 10.59 -15.59
CA ASN A 103 -8.77 11.86 -15.34
C ASN A 103 -8.43 12.39 -13.95
N ASN A 104 -8.42 13.72 -13.81
CA ASN A 104 -8.19 14.41 -12.52
C ASN A 104 -9.29 14.19 -11.48
N ASN A 105 -10.28 13.35 -11.75
CA ASN A 105 -11.27 12.93 -10.76
C ASN A 105 -10.61 11.94 -9.80
N ALA A 106 -9.87 12.48 -8.84
CA ALA A 106 -9.21 11.67 -7.83
C ALA A 106 -10.23 10.90 -7.00
N PHE A 107 -9.96 9.64 -6.77
CA PHE A 107 -10.67 8.90 -5.72
C PHE A 107 -10.36 9.58 -4.38
N PRO A 108 -11.38 9.86 -3.56
CA PRO A 108 -11.18 10.56 -2.29
C PRO A 108 -10.62 9.66 -1.19
N PHE A 109 -10.35 8.40 -1.46
CA PHE A 109 -9.89 7.42 -0.47
C PHE A 109 -8.88 6.43 -1.06
N ASN A 110 -8.13 5.79 -0.19
CA ASN A 110 -7.31 4.63 -0.50
C ASN A 110 -8.01 3.36 -0.03
N LEU A 111 -7.74 2.25 -0.70
CA LEU A 111 -8.38 0.97 -0.40
C LEU A 111 -7.37 -0.17 -0.51
N TYR A 112 -7.44 -1.09 0.43
CA TYR A 112 -6.69 -2.34 0.44
C TYR A 112 -7.70 -3.48 0.60
N HIS A 113 -7.80 -4.33 -0.40
CA HIS A 113 -8.67 -5.51 -0.37
C HIS A 113 -7.82 -6.77 -0.44
N LEU A 114 -7.88 -7.57 0.61
CA LEU A 114 -7.23 -8.86 0.72
C LEU A 114 -8.28 -9.96 0.59
N LYS A 115 -8.06 -10.83 -0.38
CA LYS A 115 -8.88 -12.02 -0.59
C LYS A 115 -8.03 -13.26 -0.38
N ASN A 116 -8.31 -14.02 0.67
CA ASN A 116 -7.59 -15.26 0.93
C ASN A 116 -8.27 -16.48 0.28
N ASN A 117 -7.58 -17.63 0.31
CA ASN A 117 -8.06 -18.87 -0.31
C ASN A 117 -9.30 -19.49 0.37
N GLU A 118 -9.61 -19.10 1.59
CA GLU A 118 -10.77 -19.56 2.36
C GLU A 118 -12.02 -18.69 2.13
N ASN A 119 -12.02 -17.83 1.11
CA ASN A 119 -13.07 -16.84 0.82
C ASN A 119 -13.29 -15.83 1.98
N ARG A 120 -12.30 -15.64 2.82
CA ARG A 120 -12.31 -14.55 3.79
C ARG A 120 -11.80 -13.30 3.12
N ASP A 121 -12.61 -12.29 3.11
CA ASP A 121 -12.26 -10.98 2.58
C ASP A 121 -11.99 -10.01 3.73
N PHE A 122 -10.90 -9.26 3.60
CA PHE A 122 -10.57 -8.16 4.50
C PHE A 122 -10.36 -6.88 3.70
N VAL A 123 -11.09 -5.85 4.04
CA VAL A 123 -11.05 -4.55 3.35
C VAL A 123 -10.63 -3.47 4.32
N ILE A 124 -9.67 -2.67 3.93
CA ILE A 124 -9.31 -1.43 4.64
C ILE A 124 -9.55 -0.28 3.68
N GLN A 125 -10.30 0.72 4.13
CA GLN A 125 -10.59 1.94 3.39
C GLN A 125 -10.21 3.16 4.25
N GLY A 126 -9.59 4.15 3.64
CA GLY A 126 -9.25 5.38 4.38
C GLY A 126 -8.31 6.32 3.67
N SER A 127 -7.61 7.12 4.47
CA SER A 127 -6.76 8.22 3.99
C SER A 127 -5.31 7.81 3.68
N SER A 128 -4.89 6.59 4.06
CA SER A 128 -3.48 6.20 4.05
C SER A 128 -3.04 5.60 2.72
N ASN A 129 -2.01 6.19 2.12
CA ASN A 129 -1.35 5.69 0.92
C ASN A 129 -0.37 4.53 1.22
N LEU A 130 0.03 3.81 0.18
CA LEU A 130 1.08 2.79 0.27
C LEU A 130 2.47 3.44 0.31
N SER A 131 2.78 4.07 1.43
CA SER A 131 4.00 4.82 1.72
C SER A 131 4.41 4.63 3.18
N SER A 132 5.63 5.03 3.57
CA SER A 132 6.10 4.88 4.96
C SER A 132 5.22 5.61 5.97
N ASP A 133 4.81 6.83 5.66
CA ASP A 133 3.92 7.62 6.51
C ASP A 133 2.50 7.05 6.52
N GLY A 134 1.98 6.67 5.35
CA GLY A 134 0.66 6.04 5.23
C GLY A 134 0.55 4.71 5.98
N LEU A 135 1.63 3.92 6.01
CA LEU A 135 1.71 2.68 6.77
C LEU A 135 1.98 2.88 8.28
N GLY A 136 2.25 4.12 8.70
CA GLY A 136 2.56 4.45 10.09
C GLY A 136 3.99 4.09 10.52
N VAL A 137 4.91 3.89 9.56
CA VAL A 137 6.33 3.60 9.83
C VAL A 137 7.06 4.87 10.24
N THR A 138 6.85 5.95 9.49
CA THR A 138 7.39 7.27 9.80
C THR A 138 6.30 8.16 10.37
N HIS A 139 6.70 9.10 11.23
CA HIS A 139 5.77 10.08 11.79
C HIS A 139 5.25 11.00 10.68
N SER A 140 3.94 11.17 10.63
CA SER A 140 3.28 12.15 9.76
C SER A 140 2.56 13.20 10.60
N ASN A 141 2.60 14.44 10.15
CA ASN A 141 1.80 15.52 10.74
C ASN A 141 0.33 15.46 10.30
N THR A 142 0.00 14.60 9.33
CA THR A 142 -1.36 14.40 8.87
C THR A 142 -2.06 13.34 9.71
N PHE A 143 -3.34 13.56 9.97
CA PHE A 143 -4.18 12.61 10.68
C PHE A 143 -4.55 11.45 9.76
N ALA A 144 -4.23 10.23 10.16
CA ALA A 144 -4.64 9.03 9.44
C ALA A 144 -5.99 8.52 9.99
N MET A 145 -6.90 8.19 9.10
CA MET A 145 -8.16 7.54 9.44
C MET A 145 -8.45 6.45 8.41
N ASN A 146 -8.42 5.22 8.87
CA ASN A 146 -8.76 4.07 8.04
C ASN A 146 -9.73 3.16 8.81
N THR A 147 -10.60 2.48 8.10
CA THR A 147 -11.55 1.51 8.66
C THR A 147 -11.31 0.13 8.04
N GLY A 148 -11.10 -0.86 8.88
CA GLY A 148 -10.99 -2.26 8.49
C GLY A 148 -12.31 -3.00 8.69
N ILE A 149 -12.72 -3.79 7.69
CA ILE A 149 -13.94 -4.60 7.66
C ILE A 149 -13.54 -6.02 7.23
N SER A 150 -14.00 -7.02 7.96
CA SER A 150 -13.71 -8.44 7.66
C SER A 150 -14.98 -9.29 7.70
N ASP A 151 -15.01 -10.29 6.82
CA ASP A 151 -15.98 -11.41 6.83
C ASP A 151 -17.47 -11.02 6.83
N PHE A 152 -17.82 -9.86 6.27
CA PHE A 152 -19.19 -9.41 6.12
C PHE A 152 -19.62 -9.43 4.63
N ASP A 153 -20.93 -9.54 4.39
CA ASP A 153 -21.47 -9.52 3.03
C ASP A 153 -21.06 -8.29 2.24
N THR A 154 -20.89 -7.14 2.93
CA THR A 154 -20.44 -5.88 2.33
C THR A 154 -19.02 -5.93 1.76
N THR A 155 -18.15 -6.85 2.21
CA THR A 155 -16.80 -6.99 1.66
C THR A 155 -16.81 -7.55 0.24
N LYS A 156 -17.85 -8.27 -0.14
CA LYS A 156 -18.02 -8.85 -1.48
C LYS A 156 -18.34 -7.82 -2.54
N ASP A 157 -18.80 -6.65 -2.11
CA ASP A 157 -19.17 -5.53 -3.01
C ASP A 157 -17.93 -4.73 -3.48
N PHE A 158 -16.74 -5.01 -2.94
CA PHE A 158 -15.46 -4.45 -3.31
C PHE A 158 -14.70 -5.37 -4.28
#